data_5e8a86bea77e2e184c6f7d419628b6dd
#
_entry.id   5e8a86bea77e2e184c6f7d419628b6dd
#
_cell.length_a   1.000
_cell.length_b   1.000
_cell.length_c   1.000
_cell.angle_alpha   90.00
_cell.angle_beta   90.00
_cell.angle_gamma   90.00
#
_symmetry.space_group_name_H-M   'P 1'
#
loop_
_entity.id
_entity.type
_entity.pdbx_description
1 polymer ?
#
loop_
_entity_poly.entity_id
_entity_poly.type
_entity_poly.pdbx_seq_one_letter_code
_entity_poly.pdbx_strand_id
1 'polypeptide(L)'
;MTLSVVENNLDTALILEDDIDWDLNITKQMFDFAKTTRALTQPLYGSSSYADPSFVNPTEYEGQPPDLDFDKLPPTEPPKISPYGDNWDVLWMGHCGAKAPNVNLQEDVIGRELSRAIPRGRVVHYNDETVAESHYLHTIKQEFDPRKLFPDHTRVTHHTLDLYCTFSYAVSQRGARRILYEAGLRKFDIEWDLLLRDICNGDHDRPKKAVCLTVEPGLFHMYRGGRISSLSNISPVNDDKEMEKPFSVHIRYSARLNLPNLLSEMTPVYDQYPDKNESS
;
A
#
# COMPACT_ATOMS: atom_id res chain seq x y z
N MET A 1 8.95 -10.24 -14.94
CA MET A 1 7.53 -9.88 -14.61
C MET A 1 7.07 -8.63 -15.34
N THR A 2 7.65 -7.47 -15.12
CA THR A 2 7.22 -6.20 -15.76
C THR A 2 7.26 -6.23 -17.29
N LEU A 3 8.28 -6.88 -17.87
CA LEU A 3 8.37 -7.10 -19.32
C LEU A 3 7.16 -7.89 -19.85
N SER A 4 6.76 -8.96 -19.15
CA SER A 4 5.62 -9.78 -19.54
C SER A 4 4.28 -9.02 -19.57
N VAL A 5 4.12 -7.99 -18.73
CA VAL A 5 2.93 -7.12 -18.76
C VAL A 5 2.85 -6.39 -20.09
N VAL A 6 3.97 -5.86 -20.58
CA VAL A 6 4.04 -5.12 -21.84
C VAL A 6 3.95 -6.06 -23.04
N GLU A 7 4.69 -7.16 -23.05
CA GLU A 7 4.72 -8.12 -24.17
C GLU A 7 3.36 -8.81 -24.41
N ASN A 8 2.65 -9.14 -23.31
CA ASN A 8 1.34 -9.78 -23.39
C ASN A 8 0.17 -8.78 -23.42
N ASN A 9 0.47 -7.50 -23.53
CA ASN A 9 -0.52 -6.42 -23.57
C ASN A 9 -1.55 -6.49 -22.43
N LEU A 10 -1.07 -6.78 -21.20
CA LEU A 10 -1.93 -6.83 -20.02
C LEU A 10 -2.23 -5.40 -19.55
N ASP A 11 -3.47 -5.11 -19.23
CA ASP A 11 -3.88 -3.81 -18.71
C ASP A 11 -3.26 -3.54 -17.34
N THR A 12 -3.24 -4.57 -16.50
CA THR A 12 -2.68 -4.53 -15.15
C THR A 12 -2.12 -5.90 -14.75
N ALA A 13 -1.19 -5.92 -13.80
CA ALA A 13 -0.71 -7.14 -13.17
C ALA A 13 -0.48 -6.91 -11.67
N LEU A 14 -0.85 -7.90 -10.86
CA LEU A 14 -0.52 -8.00 -9.44
C LEU A 14 0.71 -8.88 -9.30
N ILE A 15 1.72 -8.39 -8.59
CA ILE A 15 2.96 -9.07 -8.28
C ILE A 15 3.01 -9.32 -6.77
N LEU A 16 3.27 -10.56 -6.39
CA LEU A 16 3.32 -11.02 -5.01
C LEU A 16 4.64 -11.71 -4.74
N GLU A 17 5.23 -11.50 -3.55
CA GLU A 17 6.31 -12.35 -3.04
C GLU A 17 5.72 -13.68 -2.55
N ASP A 18 6.52 -14.73 -2.42
CA ASP A 18 6.07 -16.10 -2.15
C ASP A 18 5.85 -16.39 -0.65
N ASP A 19 6.37 -15.55 0.22
CA ASP A 19 6.26 -15.65 1.68
C ASP A 19 5.20 -14.73 2.30
N ILE A 20 4.34 -14.15 1.49
CA ILE A 20 3.30 -13.24 1.96
C ILE A 20 2.04 -13.97 2.43
N ASP A 21 1.24 -13.23 3.18
CA ASP A 21 -0.10 -13.60 3.62
C ASP A 21 -1.07 -12.43 3.42
N TRP A 22 -2.35 -12.72 3.51
CA TRP A 22 -3.45 -11.76 3.38
C TRP A 22 -4.62 -12.14 4.30
N ASP A 23 -5.52 -11.21 4.49
CA ASP A 23 -6.72 -11.40 5.30
C ASP A 23 -7.77 -12.25 4.57
N LEU A 24 -8.56 -13.03 5.30
CA LEU A 24 -9.68 -13.79 4.74
C LEU A 24 -10.69 -12.89 4.01
N ASN A 25 -10.77 -11.62 4.38
CA ASN A 25 -11.61 -10.61 3.75
C ASN A 25 -10.93 -9.89 2.57
N ILE A 26 -9.85 -10.43 2.01
CA ILE A 26 -9.05 -9.78 0.97
C ILE A 26 -9.89 -9.29 -0.22
N THR A 27 -10.92 -10.02 -0.62
CA THR A 27 -11.81 -9.60 -1.71
C THR A 27 -12.52 -8.29 -1.40
N LYS A 28 -13.04 -8.15 -0.16
CA LYS A 28 -13.66 -6.89 0.29
C LYS A 28 -12.62 -5.78 0.39
N GLN A 29 -11.47 -6.05 0.98
CA GLN A 29 -10.38 -5.07 1.11
C GLN A 29 -9.91 -4.56 -0.25
N MET A 30 -9.74 -5.43 -1.25
CA MET A 30 -9.36 -5.05 -2.62
C MET A 30 -10.46 -4.23 -3.30
N PHE A 31 -11.73 -4.53 -3.05
CA PHE A 31 -12.86 -3.74 -3.55
C PHE A 31 -12.90 -2.34 -2.92
N ASP A 32 -12.69 -2.24 -1.61
CA ASP A 32 -12.63 -0.97 -0.90
C ASP A 32 -11.40 -0.15 -1.34
N PHE A 33 -10.25 -0.79 -1.51
CA PHE A 33 -9.06 -0.15 -2.05
C PHE A 33 -9.28 0.37 -3.49
N ALA A 34 -10.04 -0.34 -4.32
CA ALA A 34 -10.40 0.15 -5.64
C ALA A 34 -11.27 1.42 -5.60
N LYS A 35 -12.18 1.54 -4.62
CA LYS A 35 -12.94 2.78 -4.41
C LYS A 35 -12.04 3.95 -4.02
N THR A 36 -11.12 3.71 -3.08
CA THR A 36 -10.22 4.76 -2.56
C THR A 36 -9.24 5.24 -3.63
N THR A 37 -8.68 4.34 -4.43
CA THR A 37 -7.77 4.70 -5.51
C THR A 37 -8.47 5.52 -6.60
N ARG A 38 -9.72 5.16 -6.97
CA ARG A 38 -10.52 5.98 -7.89
C ARG A 38 -10.80 7.37 -7.33
N ALA A 39 -11.18 7.47 -6.06
CA ALA A 39 -11.43 8.77 -5.43
C ALA A 39 -10.21 9.71 -5.51
N LEU A 40 -9.00 9.16 -5.44
CA LEU A 40 -7.76 9.93 -5.48
C LEU A 40 -7.24 10.20 -6.90
N THR A 41 -7.65 9.42 -7.91
CA THR A 41 -6.99 9.46 -9.24
C THR A 41 -7.94 9.62 -10.42
N GLN A 42 -9.26 9.46 -10.23
CA GLN A 42 -10.25 9.65 -11.29
C GLN A 42 -10.91 11.02 -11.17
N PRO A 43 -11.30 11.64 -12.30
CA PRO A 43 -12.12 12.84 -12.28
C PRO A 43 -13.46 12.58 -11.57
N LEU A 44 -14.00 13.60 -10.94
CA LEU A 44 -15.38 13.58 -10.44
C LEU A 44 -16.37 13.40 -11.56
N TYR A 45 -17.46 12.67 -11.31
CA TYR A 45 -18.47 12.39 -12.30
C TYR A 45 -19.04 13.68 -12.93
N GLY A 46 -19.05 13.72 -14.26
CA GLY A 46 -19.49 14.88 -15.03
C GLY A 46 -18.57 16.10 -14.97
N SER A 47 -17.32 15.93 -14.51
CA SER A 47 -16.37 17.03 -14.30
C SER A 47 -14.95 16.67 -14.76
N SER A 48 -14.11 17.69 -14.97
CA SER A 48 -12.66 17.55 -15.11
C SER A 48 -11.89 17.74 -13.80
N SER A 49 -12.58 18.03 -12.71
CA SER A 49 -11.98 18.24 -11.38
C SER A 49 -11.79 16.90 -10.66
N TYR A 50 -10.95 16.89 -9.65
CA TYR A 50 -10.64 15.72 -8.81
C TYR A 50 -11.07 15.98 -7.36
N ALA A 51 -11.36 14.91 -6.62
CA ALA A 51 -11.66 15.02 -5.18
C ALA A 51 -10.43 15.45 -4.38
N ASP A 52 -9.23 15.02 -4.80
CA ASP A 52 -7.97 15.59 -4.33
C ASP A 52 -7.58 16.80 -5.20
N PRO A 53 -7.71 18.04 -4.70
CA PRO A 53 -7.36 19.23 -5.48
C PRO A 53 -5.87 19.36 -5.78
N SER A 54 -5.02 18.63 -5.06
CA SER A 54 -3.57 18.60 -5.31
C SER A 54 -3.17 17.61 -6.43
N PHE A 55 -4.09 16.79 -6.95
CA PHE A 55 -3.76 15.70 -7.87
C PHE A 55 -3.15 16.16 -9.19
N VAL A 56 -3.69 17.21 -9.79
CA VAL A 56 -3.23 17.67 -11.11
C VAL A 56 -1.94 18.46 -11.02
N ASN A 57 -1.89 19.42 -10.10
CA ASN A 57 -0.76 20.34 -9.92
C ASN A 57 -0.31 20.38 -8.46
N PRO A 58 0.33 19.31 -7.97
CA PRO A 58 0.67 19.20 -6.55
C PRO A 58 1.63 20.30 -6.08
N THR A 59 2.53 20.81 -6.95
CA THR A 59 3.47 21.88 -6.62
C THR A 59 2.80 23.25 -6.47
N GLU A 60 1.69 23.48 -7.15
CA GLU A 60 0.94 24.74 -7.13
C GLU A 60 -0.12 24.76 -6.00
N TYR A 61 -0.49 23.60 -5.49
CA TYR A 61 -1.45 23.50 -4.39
C TYR A 61 -0.76 23.78 -3.06
N GLU A 62 -1.25 24.79 -2.34
CA GLU A 62 -0.72 25.13 -1.02
C GLU A 62 -1.47 24.39 0.09
N GLY A 63 -0.69 23.88 1.07
CA GLY A 63 -1.25 23.21 2.24
C GLY A 63 -1.55 21.71 2.03
N GLN A 64 -2.25 21.16 3.02
CA GLN A 64 -2.72 19.77 3.05
C GLN A 64 -4.22 19.77 2.68
N PRO A 65 -4.65 19.02 1.65
CA PRO A 65 -6.06 18.86 1.37
C PRO A 65 -6.76 18.13 2.53
N PRO A 66 -8.07 18.34 2.71
CA PRO A 66 -8.84 17.62 3.72
C PRO A 66 -8.83 16.11 3.41
N ASP A 67 -8.85 15.30 4.46
CA ASP A 67 -9.01 13.87 4.33
C ASP A 67 -10.42 13.55 3.79
N LEU A 68 -10.49 12.62 2.84
CA LEU A 68 -11.75 12.12 2.29
C LEU A 68 -12.26 10.97 3.17
N ASP A 69 -13.47 11.09 3.66
CA ASP A 69 -14.14 10.02 4.40
C ASP A 69 -14.59 8.92 3.43
N PHE A 70 -14.18 7.67 3.66
CA PHE A 70 -14.52 6.52 2.81
C PHE A 70 -16.02 6.35 2.59
N ASP A 71 -16.83 6.59 3.62
CA ASP A 71 -18.27 6.41 3.57
C ASP A 71 -18.98 7.56 2.81
N LYS A 72 -18.26 8.63 2.52
CA LYS A 72 -18.75 9.84 1.85
C LYS A 72 -18.01 10.18 0.57
N LEU A 73 -17.36 9.18 -0.04
CA LEU A 73 -16.61 9.40 -1.28
C LEU A 73 -17.54 9.92 -2.39
N PRO A 74 -17.15 10.98 -3.08
CA PRO A 74 -17.91 11.49 -4.20
C PRO A 74 -17.86 10.50 -5.38
N PRO A 75 -18.90 10.45 -6.22
CA PRO A 75 -18.89 9.65 -7.43
C PRO A 75 -17.81 10.14 -8.41
N THR A 76 -17.10 9.21 -9.01
CA THR A 76 -16.07 9.48 -10.00
C THR A 76 -16.50 8.99 -11.39
N GLU A 77 -15.85 9.49 -12.43
CA GLU A 77 -16.02 8.93 -13.78
C GLU A 77 -15.72 7.42 -13.76
N PRO A 78 -16.55 6.61 -14.43
CA PRO A 78 -16.30 5.17 -14.53
C PRO A 78 -14.95 4.90 -15.19
N PRO A 79 -14.10 4.06 -14.59
CA PRO A 79 -12.83 3.69 -15.18
C PRO A 79 -13.06 2.84 -16.44
N LYS A 80 -12.13 2.93 -17.39
CA LYS A 80 -12.20 2.22 -18.68
C LYS A 80 -11.24 1.04 -18.78
N ILE A 81 -10.17 1.06 -17.96
CA ILE A 81 -9.06 0.11 -18.06
C ILE A 81 -9.01 -0.79 -16.82
N SER A 82 -9.11 -0.21 -15.64
CA SER A 82 -8.91 -0.95 -14.40
C SER A 82 -9.95 -0.56 -13.34
N PRO A 83 -10.49 -1.51 -12.56
CA PRO A 83 -11.39 -1.21 -11.45
C PRO A 83 -10.78 -0.25 -10.41
N TYR A 84 -9.47 -0.10 -10.39
CA TYR A 84 -8.72 0.81 -9.51
C TYR A 84 -8.60 2.24 -10.08
N GLY A 85 -9.15 2.51 -11.26
CA GLY A 85 -8.98 3.77 -12.00
C GLY A 85 -8.01 3.64 -13.16
N ASP A 86 -7.90 4.69 -13.97
CA ASP A 86 -7.10 4.69 -15.21
C ASP A 86 -5.79 5.50 -15.04
N ASN A 87 -5.67 6.31 -13.97
CA ASN A 87 -4.63 7.31 -13.81
C ASN A 87 -3.58 6.94 -12.75
N TRP A 88 -3.22 5.67 -12.62
CA TRP A 88 -2.17 5.20 -11.74
C TRP A 88 -1.09 4.41 -12.49
N ASP A 89 0.11 4.33 -11.94
CA ASP A 89 1.23 3.55 -12.46
C ASP A 89 1.55 2.35 -11.57
N VAL A 90 1.58 2.55 -10.25
CA VAL A 90 1.86 1.52 -9.25
C VAL A 90 0.86 1.62 -8.09
N LEU A 91 0.30 0.48 -7.68
CA LEU A 91 -0.45 0.34 -6.44
C LEU A 91 0.35 -0.57 -5.51
N TRP A 92 0.84 -0.02 -4.40
CA TRP A 92 1.73 -0.72 -3.50
C TRP A 92 0.95 -1.16 -2.26
N MET A 93 0.57 -2.44 -2.20
CA MET A 93 -0.40 -2.96 -1.23
C MET A 93 0.25 -3.77 -0.10
N GLY A 94 1.53 -4.10 -0.22
CA GLY A 94 2.29 -4.81 0.81
C GLY A 94 3.71 -4.23 0.93
N HIS A 95 4.03 -3.68 2.11
CA HIS A 95 5.26 -2.92 2.36
C HIS A 95 5.65 -2.92 3.84
N CYS A 96 6.87 -2.45 4.14
CA CYS A 96 7.40 -2.32 5.51
C CYS A 96 7.05 -0.98 6.18
N GLY A 97 6.39 -0.08 5.47
CA GLY A 97 5.99 1.25 5.91
C GLY A 97 6.21 2.30 4.83
N ALA A 98 5.40 3.33 4.85
CA ALA A 98 5.42 4.45 3.93
C ALA A 98 5.37 5.78 4.68
N LYS A 99 5.77 6.86 4.01
CA LYS A 99 5.41 8.22 4.39
C LYS A 99 4.22 8.66 3.56
N ALA A 100 3.29 9.38 4.16
CA ALA A 100 2.29 10.12 3.40
C ALA A 100 2.83 11.50 3.04
N PRO A 101 2.68 11.97 1.79
CA PRO A 101 3.07 13.32 1.41
C PRO A 101 2.38 14.36 2.31
N ASN A 102 3.16 15.25 2.92
CA ASN A 102 2.67 16.26 3.85
C ASN A 102 3.60 17.50 3.80
N VAL A 103 3.02 18.68 3.67
CA VAL A 103 3.78 19.95 3.63
C VAL A 103 4.33 20.39 4.98
N ASN A 104 3.80 19.84 6.07
CA ASN A 104 4.17 20.23 7.44
C ASN A 104 5.23 19.31 8.06
N LEU A 105 5.79 18.37 7.29
CA LEU A 105 6.86 17.51 7.80
C LEU A 105 8.10 18.33 8.14
N GLN A 106 8.70 18.04 9.29
CA GLN A 106 10.01 18.57 9.70
C GLN A 106 11.12 17.79 8.97
N GLU A 107 11.06 17.82 7.65
CA GLU A 107 12.05 17.18 6.79
C GLU A 107 13.12 18.22 6.35
N ASP A 108 14.24 17.70 5.84
CA ASP A 108 15.18 18.51 5.12
C ASP A 108 14.56 19.16 3.87
N VAL A 109 15.29 20.05 3.22
CA VAL A 109 14.78 20.79 2.05
C VAL A 109 14.36 19.84 0.94
N ILE A 110 15.13 18.76 0.70
CA ILE A 110 14.89 17.80 -0.38
C ILE A 110 13.61 16.99 -0.10
N GLY A 111 13.43 16.50 1.12
CA GLY A 111 12.22 15.75 1.50
C GLY A 111 10.96 16.61 1.38
N ARG A 112 11.03 17.90 1.71
CA ARG A 112 9.92 18.84 1.53
C ARG A 112 9.59 19.11 0.06
N GLU A 113 10.59 19.24 -0.80
CA GLU A 113 10.39 19.43 -2.23
C GLU A 113 9.76 18.19 -2.88
N LEU A 114 10.24 16.99 -2.54
CA LEU A 114 9.64 15.74 -2.99
C LEU A 114 8.17 15.62 -2.54
N SER A 115 7.90 15.88 -1.28
CA SER A 115 6.54 15.84 -0.72
C SER A 115 5.60 16.83 -1.41
N ARG A 116 6.05 18.05 -1.70
CA ARG A 116 5.26 19.05 -2.43
C ARG A 116 4.95 18.67 -3.86
N ALA A 117 5.77 17.87 -4.47
CA ALA A 117 5.62 17.46 -5.85
C ALA A 117 4.80 16.19 -6.05
N ILE A 118 4.29 15.60 -4.97
CA ILE A 118 3.39 14.43 -4.95
C ILE A 118 2.00 14.89 -4.49
N PRO A 119 0.90 14.36 -5.06
CA PRO A 119 -0.44 14.66 -4.56
C PRO A 119 -0.59 14.26 -3.09
N ARG A 120 -1.33 15.03 -2.32
CA ARG A 120 -1.41 14.91 -0.86
C ARG A 120 -2.76 14.46 -0.33
N GLY A 121 -3.73 14.20 -1.22
CA GLY A 121 -5.03 13.68 -0.82
C GLY A 121 -4.93 12.31 -0.16
N ARG A 122 -5.78 12.07 0.82
CA ARG A 122 -5.92 10.79 1.53
C ARG A 122 -7.38 10.40 1.63
N VAL A 123 -7.63 9.09 1.57
CA VAL A 123 -8.93 8.52 1.94
C VAL A 123 -8.77 7.79 3.25
N VAL A 124 -9.62 8.11 4.21
CA VAL A 124 -9.63 7.51 5.55
C VAL A 124 -10.87 6.63 5.69
N HIS A 125 -10.64 5.33 5.88
CA HIS A 125 -11.69 4.34 6.12
C HIS A 125 -11.68 4.00 7.60
N TYR A 126 -12.62 4.59 8.33
CA TYR A 126 -12.84 4.33 9.75
C TYR A 126 -13.61 3.03 9.95
N ASN A 127 -13.45 2.40 11.12
CA ASN A 127 -14.15 1.19 11.51
C ASN A 127 -13.99 0.01 10.52
N ASP A 128 -12.82 -0.12 9.91
CA ASP A 128 -12.47 -1.31 9.13
C ASP A 128 -12.13 -2.46 10.10
N GLU A 129 -13.08 -3.36 10.34
CA GLU A 129 -12.97 -4.49 11.27
C GLU A 129 -11.80 -5.45 10.93
N THR A 130 -11.27 -5.37 9.72
CA THR A 130 -10.11 -6.18 9.30
C THR A 130 -8.77 -5.55 9.70
N VAL A 131 -8.78 -4.33 10.23
CA VAL A 131 -7.60 -3.67 10.82
C VAL A 131 -7.57 -3.95 12.31
N ALA A 132 -6.47 -4.45 12.82
CA ALA A 132 -6.26 -4.65 14.25
C ALA A 132 -6.18 -3.32 15.01
N GLU A 133 -6.38 -3.34 16.34
CA GLU A 133 -6.12 -2.18 17.19
C GLU A 133 -4.68 -1.67 17.01
N SER A 134 -4.49 -0.37 17.15
CA SER A 134 -3.24 0.35 16.85
C SER A 134 -2.00 -0.19 17.59
N HIS A 135 -2.18 -0.76 18.78
CA HIS A 135 -1.09 -1.32 19.56
C HIS A 135 -0.47 -2.61 18.97
N TYR A 136 -1.19 -3.30 18.06
CA TYR A 136 -0.67 -4.44 17.31
C TYR A 136 0.05 -4.03 16.01
N LEU A 137 -0.15 -2.79 15.57
CA LEU A 137 0.42 -2.31 14.32
C LEU A 137 1.84 -1.78 14.56
N HIS A 138 2.74 -2.10 13.65
CA HIS A 138 4.11 -1.61 13.65
C HIS A 138 4.38 -0.85 12.35
N THR A 139 5.11 0.24 12.42
CA THR A 139 5.60 0.94 11.25
C THR A 139 7.08 1.26 11.39
N ILE A 140 7.82 1.15 10.31
CA ILE A 140 9.23 1.54 10.26
C ILE A 140 9.34 3.07 10.15
N LYS A 141 8.35 3.71 9.52
CA LYS A 141 8.31 5.15 9.29
C LYS A 141 7.49 5.84 10.37
N GLN A 142 8.13 6.73 11.12
CA GLN A 142 7.49 7.45 12.23
C GLN A 142 6.84 8.76 11.83
N GLU A 143 7.20 9.32 10.67
CA GLU A 143 6.73 10.61 10.19
C GLU A 143 5.25 10.61 9.79
N PHE A 144 4.80 9.50 9.23
CA PHE A 144 3.37 9.22 9.09
C PHE A 144 3.06 7.94 9.85
N ASP A 145 2.49 8.10 11.02
CA ASP A 145 2.06 6.97 11.86
C ASP A 145 0.54 7.02 12.02
N PRO A 146 -0.22 6.23 11.25
CA PRO A 146 -1.69 6.21 11.34
C PRO A 146 -2.20 5.94 12.75
N ARG A 147 -1.46 5.18 13.57
CA ARG A 147 -1.81 4.86 14.97
C ARG A 147 -1.90 6.08 15.88
N LYS A 148 -1.19 7.17 15.53
CA LYS A 148 -1.18 8.43 16.29
C LYS A 148 -2.17 9.45 15.74
N LEU A 149 -2.55 9.30 14.47
CA LEU A 149 -3.36 10.28 13.74
C LEU A 149 -4.83 9.91 13.70
N PHE A 150 -5.14 8.61 13.79
CA PHE A 150 -6.48 8.08 13.60
C PHE A 150 -6.84 7.11 14.74
N PRO A 151 -8.15 6.90 15.01
CA PRO A 151 -8.58 5.88 15.95
C PRO A 151 -8.22 4.46 15.49
N ASP A 152 -8.37 3.49 16.40
CA ASP A 152 -8.23 2.06 16.07
C ASP A 152 -9.14 1.67 14.89
N HIS A 153 -8.82 0.58 14.21
CA HIS A 153 -9.57 0.07 13.06
C HIS A 153 -9.66 1.06 11.89
N THR A 154 -8.61 1.84 11.68
CA THR A 154 -8.56 2.80 10.57
C THR A 154 -7.59 2.34 9.51
N ARG A 155 -8.05 2.36 8.25
CA ARG A 155 -7.23 2.12 7.06
C ARG A 155 -7.13 3.40 6.23
N VAL A 156 -5.92 3.75 5.80
CA VAL A 156 -5.70 4.99 5.05
C VAL A 156 -5.10 4.68 3.69
N THR A 157 -5.69 5.20 2.62
CA THR A 157 -5.13 5.16 1.26
C THR A 157 -4.57 6.53 0.92
N HIS A 158 -3.34 6.58 0.40
CA HIS A 158 -2.68 7.83 0.03
C HIS A 158 -1.65 7.63 -1.09
N HIS A 159 -1.14 8.72 -1.66
CA HIS A 159 0.01 8.66 -2.56
C HIS A 159 1.27 8.26 -1.82
N THR A 160 2.14 7.48 -2.46
CA THR A 160 3.37 6.99 -1.81
C THR A 160 4.43 8.06 -1.70
N LEU A 161 5.12 8.05 -0.58
CA LEU A 161 6.40 8.72 -0.39
C LEU A 161 7.29 7.80 0.42
N ASP A 162 8.53 7.62 -0.01
CA ASP A 162 9.60 6.95 0.74
C ASP A 162 9.21 5.56 1.29
N LEU A 163 8.69 4.71 0.42
CA LEU A 163 8.16 3.38 0.71
C LEU A 163 9.23 2.31 0.56
N TYR A 164 9.17 1.25 1.37
CA TYR A 164 10.16 0.16 1.41
C TYR A 164 9.48 -1.21 1.39
N CYS A 165 10.22 -2.20 0.93
CA CYS A 165 9.81 -3.58 0.71
C CYS A 165 8.72 -3.70 -0.37
N THR A 166 8.69 -4.81 -1.08
CA THR A 166 7.79 -5.07 -2.20
C THR A 166 6.96 -6.33 -2.00
N PHE A 167 6.43 -6.57 -0.80
CA PHE A 167 5.65 -7.77 -0.51
C PHE A 167 4.51 -7.98 -1.52
N SER A 168 3.86 -6.88 -1.93
CA SER A 168 2.82 -6.90 -2.95
C SER A 168 2.70 -5.54 -3.61
N TYR A 169 2.66 -5.54 -4.94
CA TYR A 169 2.34 -4.34 -5.72
C TYR A 169 1.67 -4.69 -7.04
N ALA A 170 0.81 -3.81 -7.52
CA ALA A 170 0.27 -3.91 -8.86
C ALA A 170 0.88 -2.84 -9.77
N VAL A 171 1.00 -3.16 -11.04
CA VAL A 171 1.44 -2.23 -12.08
C VAL A 171 0.39 -2.12 -13.17
N SER A 172 0.11 -0.89 -13.63
CA SER A 172 -0.61 -0.68 -14.88
C SER A 172 0.33 -0.91 -16.05
N GLN A 173 -0.22 -1.11 -17.27
CA GLN A 173 0.61 -1.22 -18.47
C GLN A 173 1.49 0.03 -18.66
N ARG A 174 0.95 1.22 -18.36
CA ARG A 174 1.71 2.49 -18.39
C ARG A 174 2.84 2.49 -17.36
N GLY A 175 2.56 2.04 -16.14
CA GLY A 175 3.56 1.89 -15.08
C GLY A 175 4.64 0.87 -15.45
N ALA A 176 4.26 -0.28 -16.01
CA ALA A 176 5.19 -1.30 -16.49
C ALA A 176 6.17 -0.74 -17.56
N ARG A 177 5.67 0.00 -18.53
CA ARG A 177 6.52 0.66 -19.56
C ARG A 177 7.48 1.66 -18.93
N ARG A 178 7.02 2.44 -17.95
CA ARG A 178 7.87 3.39 -17.21
C ARG A 178 8.97 2.68 -16.44
N ILE A 179 8.62 1.64 -15.67
CA ILE A 179 9.60 0.85 -14.92
C ILE A 179 10.64 0.23 -15.85
N LEU A 180 10.24 -0.32 -16.99
CA LEU A 180 11.19 -0.88 -17.97
C LEU A 180 12.12 0.18 -18.54
N TYR A 181 11.61 1.38 -18.81
CA TYR A 181 12.44 2.49 -19.27
C TYR A 181 13.48 2.89 -18.20
N GLU A 182 13.04 3.08 -16.96
CA GLU A 182 13.93 3.49 -15.87
C GLU A 182 14.96 2.41 -15.52
N ALA A 183 14.52 1.15 -15.35
CA ALA A 183 15.39 0.03 -15.01
C ALA A 183 16.28 -0.42 -16.18
N GLY A 184 15.73 -0.45 -17.41
CA GLY A 184 16.42 -1.04 -18.56
C GLY A 184 17.29 -0.07 -19.34
N LEU A 185 16.96 1.21 -19.38
CA LEU A 185 17.63 2.20 -20.22
C LEU A 185 18.40 3.26 -19.42
N ARG A 186 18.06 3.47 -18.15
CA ARG A 186 18.76 4.48 -17.32
C ARG A 186 19.73 3.81 -16.36
N LYS A 187 19.25 3.18 -15.32
CA LYS A 187 20.12 2.63 -14.29
C LYS A 187 19.42 1.55 -13.46
N PHE A 188 20.06 0.39 -13.32
CA PHE A 188 19.65 -0.68 -12.43
C PHE A 188 20.86 -1.14 -11.62
N ASP A 189 21.17 -0.42 -10.54
CA ASP A 189 22.34 -0.67 -9.68
C ASP A 189 22.00 -0.62 -8.19
N ILE A 190 20.73 -0.66 -7.86
CA ILE A 190 20.21 -0.68 -6.48
C ILE A 190 19.16 -1.78 -6.35
N GLU A 191 18.79 -2.11 -5.13
CA GLU A 191 17.75 -3.08 -4.80
C GLU A 191 16.41 -2.68 -5.45
N TRP A 192 15.60 -3.68 -5.77
CA TRP A 192 14.38 -3.49 -6.54
C TRP A 192 13.37 -2.55 -5.86
N ASP A 193 13.18 -2.69 -4.56
CA ASP A 193 12.26 -1.86 -3.79
C ASP A 193 12.73 -0.40 -3.75
N LEU A 194 14.03 -0.17 -3.63
CA LEU A 194 14.63 1.18 -3.69
C LEU A 194 14.47 1.81 -5.08
N LEU A 195 14.66 1.04 -6.14
CA LEU A 195 14.43 1.52 -7.50
C LEU A 195 12.95 1.91 -7.71
N LEU A 196 12.02 1.05 -7.29
CA LEU A 196 10.59 1.31 -7.43
C LEU A 196 10.18 2.53 -6.59
N ARG A 197 10.74 2.68 -5.38
CA ARG A 197 10.58 3.88 -4.55
C ARG A 197 11.04 5.15 -5.28
N ASP A 198 12.23 5.11 -5.88
CA ASP A 198 12.79 6.27 -6.58
C ASP A 198 11.98 6.64 -7.83
N ILE A 199 11.40 5.64 -8.52
CA ILE A 199 10.45 5.86 -9.62
C ILE A 199 9.17 6.56 -9.13
N CYS A 200 8.67 6.19 -7.95
CA CYS A 200 7.48 6.77 -7.36
C CYS A 200 7.73 8.16 -6.75
N ASN A 201 8.82 8.34 -6.03
CA ASN A 201 9.18 9.63 -5.42
C ASN A 201 9.54 10.69 -6.47
N GLY A 202 10.17 10.26 -7.57
CA GLY A 202 10.84 11.13 -8.50
C GLY A 202 12.14 11.70 -7.92
N ASP A 203 12.99 12.23 -8.78
CA ASP A 203 14.21 12.96 -8.44
C ASP A 203 14.48 14.04 -9.49
N HIS A 204 15.58 14.81 -9.34
CA HIS A 204 15.97 15.86 -10.29
C HIS A 204 16.14 15.34 -11.72
N ASP A 205 16.57 14.09 -11.86
CA ASP A 205 16.82 13.45 -13.15
C ASP A 205 15.56 12.78 -13.73
N ARG A 206 14.46 12.69 -12.95
CA ARG A 206 13.19 12.06 -13.33
C ARG A 206 12.04 13.06 -13.28
N PRO A 207 11.91 13.94 -14.28
CA PRO A 207 10.94 15.04 -14.25
C PRO A 207 9.47 14.56 -14.31
N LYS A 208 9.21 13.34 -14.79
CA LYS A 208 7.87 12.75 -14.79
C LYS A 208 7.75 11.71 -13.69
N LYS A 209 7.04 12.07 -12.65
CA LYS A 209 6.74 11.15 -11.54
C LYS A 209 5.73 10.09 -11.96
N ALA A 210 5.92 8.89 -11.44
CA ALA A 210 4.89 7.87 -11.49
C ALA A 210 3.77 8.24 -10.52
N VAL A 211 2.53 7.91 -10.87
CA VAL A 211 1.40 8.00 -9.95
C VAL A 211 1.34 6.70 -9.14
N CYS A 212 1.81 6.76 -7.92
CA CYS A 212 1.91 5.62 -7.03
C CYS A 212 1.03 5.85 -5.80
N LEU A 213 0.23 4.84 -5.45
CA LEU A 213 -0.61 4.86 -4.26
C LEU A 213 -0.28 3.67 -3.36
N THR A 214 -0.58 3.83 -2.09
CA THR A 214 -0.46 2.77 -1.09
C THR A 214 -1.62 2.81 -0.11
N VAL A 215 -1.68 1.82 0.76
CA VAL A 215 -2.68 1.65 1.79
C VAL A 215 -2.01 1.23 3.09
N GLU A 216 -2.39 1.83 4.21
CA GLU A 216 -1.88 1.52 5.55
C GLU A 216 -3.01 1.22 6.55
N PRO A 217 -2.92 0.10 7.28
CA PRO A 217 -1.96 -0.97 7.10
C PRO A 217 -2.13 -1.67 5.75
N GLY A 218 -1.03 -2.29 5.25
CA GLY A 218 -1.02 -3.01 3.98
C GLY A 218 -2.03 -4.16 3.92
N LEU A 219 -2.47 -4.52 2.71
CA LEU A 219 -3.39 -5.65 2.48
C LEU A 219 -2.68 -6.99 2.44
N PHE A 220 -1.39 -6.97 2.13
CA PHE A 220 -0.50 -8.13 2.09
C PHE A 220 0.69 -7.86 2.97
N HIS A 221 1.13 -8.86 3.71
CA HIS A 221 2.29 -8.73 4.55
C HIS A 221 3.03 -10.05 4.71
N MET A 222 4.25 -9.98 5.24
CA MET A 222 5.08 -11.16 5.45
C MET A 222 4.43 -12.13 6.45
N TYR A 223 4.38 -13.40 6.07
CA TYR A 223 4.09 -14.53 6.96
C TYR A 223 5.39 -14.99 7.62
N ARG A 224 5.41 -15.03 8.93
CA ARG A 224 6.48 -15.65 9.69
C ARG A 224 6.02 -16.99 10.21
N GLY A 225 6.45 -18.03 9.54
CA GLY A 225 6.27 -19.40 10.03
C GLY A 225 7.10 -19.65 11.29
N GLY A 226 6.69 -20.62 12.11
CA GLY A 226 7.51 -21.12 13.20
C GLY A 226 8.83 -21.69 12.68
N ARG A 227 9.72 -22.10 13.57
CA ARG A 227 11.15 -22.48 13.38
C ARG A 227 11.53 -23.25 12.08
N ILE A 228 10.58 -23.88 11.39
CA ILE A 228 10.85 -24.68 10.19
C ILE A 228 10.70 -23.88 8.88
N SER A 229 10.09 -22.71 8.90
CA SER A 229 9.69 -21.99 7.69
C SER A 229 10.37 -20.64 7.49
N SER A 230 11.48 -20.35 8.16
CA SER A 230 12.32 -19.19 7.81
C SER A 230 13.08 -19.47 6.50
N LEU A 231 12.33 -19.60 5.42
CA LEU A 231 12.85 -19.70 4.05
C LEU A 231 13.31 -18.35 3.49
N SER A 232 13.36 -17.30 4.33
CA SER A 232 13.96 -16.04 3.93
C SER A 232 15.48 -16.22 3.81
N ASN A 233 15.99 -16.21 2.59
CA ASN A 233 17.42 -16.22 2.31
C ASN A 233 18.17 -14.96 2.79
N ILE A 234 17.46 -14.00 3.37
CA ILE A 234 17.98 -12.66 3.70
C ILE A 234 18.23 -12.48 5.21
N SER A 235 17.55 -13.22 6.08
CA SER A 235 17.73 -13.10 7.53
C SER A 235 18.27 -14.39 8.13
N PRO A 236 19.50 -14.40 8.67
CA PRO A 236 20.00 -15.56 9.40
C PRO A 236 19.17 -15.78 10.66
N VAL A 237 18.66 -16.98 10.84
CA VAL A 237 17.95 -17.41 12.05
C VAL A 237 18.99 -17.53 13.16
N ASN A 238 18.84 -16.77 14.25
CA ASN A 238 19.52 -17.05 15.48
C ASN A 238 18.89 -18.29 16.12
N ASP A 239 19.62 -19.40 16.18
CA ASP A 239 19.20 -20.74 16.62
C ASP A 239 18.74 -20.83 18.09
N ASP A 240 18.92 -19.80 18.90
CA ASP A 240 18.74 -19.84 20.35
C ASP A 240 17.43 -19.20 20.88
N LYS A 241 16.50 -18.80 20.01
CA LYS A 241 15.21 -18.26 20.46
C LYS A 241 14.15 -19.37 20.56
N GLU A 242 13.37 -19.34 21.64
CA GLU A 242 12.14 -20.13 21.79
C GLU A 242 11.30 -20.11 20.51
N MET A 243 10.68 -21.25 20.21
CA MET A 243 9.81 -21.39 19.03
C MET A 243 8.71 -20.33 19.08
N GLU A 244 8.87 -19.25 18.33
CA GLU A 244 7.80 -18.29 18.12
C GLU A 244 6.65 -18.99 17.37
N LYS A 245 5.42 -18.74 17.83
CA LYS A 245 4.24 -19.21 17.09
C LYS A 245 4.22 -18.53 15.72
N PRO A 246 3.76 -19.23 14.68
CA PRO A 246 3.62 -18.60 13.37
C PRO A 246 2.63 -17.42 13.46
N PHE A 247 2.95 -16.34 12.74
CA PHE A 247 2.10 -15.15 12.68
C PHE A 247 2.28 -14.40 11.35
N SER A 248 1.28 -13.59 11.00
CA SER A 248 1.34 -12.67 9.86
C SER A 248 1.31 -11.24 10.36
N VAL A 249 2.32 -10.47 10.01
CA VAL A 249 2.41 -9.09 10.46
C VAL A 249 1.21 -8.29 9.93
N HIS A 250 0.53 -7.53 10.79
CA HIS A 250 -0.60 -6.64 10.49
C HIS A 250 -1.87 -7.29 9.89
N ILE A 251 -1.88 -8.59 9.63
CA ILE A 251 -3.03 -9.29 9.05
C ILE A 251 -3.86 -9.89 10.20
N ARG A 252 -5.05 -9.36 10.45
CA ARG A 252 -5.90 -9.77 11.58
C ARG A 252 -6.40 -11.20 11.41
N TYR A 253 -7.06 -11.50 10.31
CA TYR A 253 -7.63 -12.82 10.00
C TYR A 253 -6.77 -13.52 8.93
N SER A 254 -5.56 -13.89 9.29
CA SER A 254 -4.57 -14.50 8.40
C SER A 254 -5.13 -15.69 7.65
N ALA A 255 -5.02 -15.70 6.32
CA ALA A 255 -5.44 -16.83 5.50
C ALA A 255 -4.57 -18.07 5.78
N ARG A 256 -3.24 -17.89 5.94
CA ARG A 256 -2.33 -19.02 6.22
C ARG A 256 -2.57 -19.64 7.59
N LEU A 257 -2.81 -18.82 8.63
CA LEU A 257 -3.12 -19.33 9.98
C LEU A 257 -4.49 -19.99 10.07
N ASN A 258 -5.44 -19.56 9.26
CA ASN A 258 -6.78 -20.12 9.20
C ASN A 258 -6.91 -21.29 8.22
N LEU A 259 -5.91 -21.60 7.41
CA LEU A 259 -5.98 -22.65 6.39
C LEU A 259 -6.43 -24.03 6.94
N PRO A 260 -5.92 -24.51 8.10
CA PRO A 260 -6.38 -25.77 8.68
C PRO A 260 -7.89 -25.75 9.02
N ASN A 261 -8.38 -24.64 9.57
CA ASN A 261 -9.79 -24.47 9.94
C ASN A 261 -10.68 -24.42 8.69
N LEU A 262 -10.24 -23.70 7.65
CA LEU A 262 -10.97 -23.62 6.38
C LEU A 262 -11.07 -24.98 5.68
N LEU A 263 -10.01 -25.77 5.70
CA LEU A 263 -9.99 -27.13 5.10
C LEU A 263 -10.84 -28.13 5.87
N SER A 264 -11.04 -27.94 7.17
CA SER A 264 -11.83 -28.81 8.04
C SER A 264 -13.25 -28.30 8.29
N GLU A 265 -13.66 -27.23 7.61
CA GLU A 265 -14.95 -26.55 7.83
C GLU A 265 -15.19 -26.16 9.29
N MET A 266 -14.12 -25.93 10.05
CA MET A 266 -14.18 -25.56 11.46
C MET A 266 -14.39 -24.08 11.65
N THR A 267 -15.26 -23.73 12.58
CA THR A 267 -15.48 -22.37 13.08
C THR A 267 -15.24 -22.36 14.60
N PRO A 268 -14.80 -21.25 15.21
CA PRO A 268 -14.65 -19.91 14.65
C PRO A 268 -13.35 -19.70 13.87
N VAL A 269 -13.31 -18.61 13.08
CA VAL A 269 -12.10 -18.08 12.45
C VAL A 269 -11.13 -17.64 13.55
N TYR A 270 -9.84 -17.96 13.39
CA TYR A 270 -8.81 -17.52 14.30
C TYR A 270 -8.46 -16.05 14.03
N ASP A 271 -8.72 -15.19 15.03
CA ASP A 271 -8.23 -13.82 15.08
C ASP A 271 -6.90 -13.80 15.83
N GLN A 272 -5.81 -13.41 15.16
CA GLN A 272 -4.50 -13.36 15.82
C GLN A 272 -4.28 -12.05 16.61
N TYR A 273 -5.14 -11.05 16.41
CA TYR A 273 -5.08 -9.73 17.02
C TYR A 273 -6.44 -9.30 17.59
N PRO A 274 -7.00 -10.07 18.54
CA PRO A 274 -8.32 -9.78 19.09
C PRO A 274 -8.33 -8.45 19.86
N ASP A 275 -9.46 -7.76 19.82
CA ASP A 275 -9.65 -6.52 20.53
C ASP A 275 -9.64 -6.75 22.05
N LYS A 276 -9.19 -5.74 22.83
CA LYS A 276 -9.01 -5.89 24.28
C LYS A 276 -10.24 -6.32 25.05
N ASN A 277 -11.43 -6.02 24.53
CA ASN A 277 -12.70 -6.37 25.16
C ASN A 277 -13.23 -7.78 24.78
N GLU A 278 -12.61 -8.45 23.80
CA GLU A 278 -13.00 -9.78 23.33
C GLU A 278 -12.13 -10.91 23.90
N SER A 279 -11.08 -10.57 24.66
CA SER A 279 -10.11 -11.51 25.24
C SER A 279 -10.49 -12.03 26.63
N SER A 280 -11.77 -11.96 27.03
CA SER A 280 -12.25 -12.43 28.36
C SER A 280 -12.96 -13.78 28.30
#